data_2b321952de732a317443cc90519c3cd9
#
_entry.id   2b321952de732a317443cc90519c3cd9
#
_cell.length_a   1.000
_cell.length_b   1.000
_cell.length_c   1.000
_cell.angle_alpha   90.00
_cell.angle_beta   90.00
_cell.angle_gamma   90.00
#
_symmetry.space_group_name_H-M   'P 1'
#
loop_
_entity.id
_entity.type
_entity.pdbx_description
1 polymer ?
#
loop_
_entity_poly.entity_id
_entity_poly.type
_entity_poly.pdbx_seq_one_letter_code
_entity_poly.pdbx_strand_id
1 'polypeptide(L)'
;MGNIRVKDIPHLIESLEKKITSNDFQLTITGTGVFPSSKSPKVLWLGISKGIDELTLLQIQVEKSVREFKDNYENNTFTPHISIARIKNGSRKIDVLPFLNSVYFPIELDINFISMYESKLFPKGAQYTVLKTFPLN
;
A
#
# COMPACT_ATOMS: atom_id res chain seq x y z
N MET A 1 -6.51 -2.75 -4.59
CA MET A 1 -7.54 -2.47 -5.62
C MET A 1 -8.73 -3.42 -5.51
N GLY A 2 -8.58 -4.68 -5.17
CA GLY A 2 -9.64 -5.68 -5.16
C GLY A 2 -9.76 -6.44 -6.48
N ASN A 3 -10.89 -7.10 -6.68
CA ASN A 3 -11.11 -7.91 -7.87
C ASN A 3 -11.58 -7.04 -9.04
N ILE A 4 -10.86 -7.10 -10.15
CA ILE A 4 -11.18 -6.43 -11.40
C ILE A 4 -11.39 -7.51 -12.47
N ARG A 5 -12.44 -7.39 -13.27
CA ARG A 5 -12.68 -8.34 -14.36
C ARG A 5 -11.57 -8.24 -15.41
N VAL A 6 -11.08 -9.36 -15.88
CA VAL A 6 -9.95 -9.41 -16.84
C VAL A 6 -10.20 -8.55 -18.08
N LYS A 7 -11.43 -8.54 -18.60
CA LYS A 7 -11.84 -7.71 -19.75
C LYS A 7 -11.71 -6.20 -19.52
N ASP A 8 -11.74 -5.74 -18.27
CA ASP A 8 -11.70 -4.33 -17.91
C ASP A 8 -10.26 -3.84 -17.65
N ILE A 9 -9.28 -4.75 -17.58
CA ILE A 9 -7.87 -4.40 -17.31
C ILE A 9 -7.31 -3.39 -18.34
N PRO A 10 -7.52 -3.54 -19.67
CA PRO A 10 -7.02 -2.57 -20.64
C PRO A 10 -7.58 -1.16 -20.42
N HIS A 11 -8.88 -1.04 -20.14
CA HIS A 11 -9.53 0.25 -19.86
C HIS A 11 -9.06 0.86 -18.53
N LEU A 12 -8.82 0.03 -17.51
CA LEU A 12 -8.23 0.50 -16.25
C LEU A 12 -6.82 1.04 -16.47
N ILE A 13 -6.00 0.37 -17.26
CA ILE A 13 -4.65 0.84 -17.60
C ILE A 13 -4.72 2.20 -18.28
N GLU A 14 -5.59 2.36 -19.27
CA GLU A 14 -5.79 3.63 -19.97
C GLU A 14 -6.28 4.75 -19.04
N SER A 15 -7.21 4.41 -18.11
CA SER A 15 -7.70 5.36 -17.10
C SER A 15 -6.58 5.80 -16.16
N LEU A 16 -5.72 4.87 -15.72
CA LEU A 16 -4.56 5.17 -14.87
C LEU A 16 -3.55 6.06 -15.60
N GLU A 17 -3.21 5.74 -16.85
CA GLU A 17 -2.29 6.55 -17.69
C GLU A 17 -2.77 8.01 -17.85
N LYS A 18 -4.09 8.20 -17.95
CA LYS A 18 -4.68 9.55 -18.09
C LYS A 18 -4.78 10.34 -16.78
N LYS A 19 -5.03 9.64 -15.67
CA LYS A 19 -5.36 10.27 -14.37
C LYS A 19 -4.17 10.41 -13.43
N ILE A 20 -3.10 9.63 -13.64
CA ILE A 20 -1.87 9.77 -12.86
C ILE A 20 -1.07 10.92 -13.47
N THR A 21 -1.04 12.03 -12.74
CA THR A 21 -0.33 13.25 -13.12
C THR A 21 0.63 13.72 -12.02
N SER A 22 0.85 12.90 -11.01
CA SER A 22 1.80 13.20 -9.94
C SER A 22 3.23 13.21 -10.46
N ASN A 23 4.02 14.15 -9.98
CA ASN A 23 5.46 14.16 -10.19
C ASN A 23 6.13 13.07 -9.34
N ASP A 24 7.39 12.78 -9.65
CA ASP A 24 8.27 12.03 -8.78
C ASP A 24 8.45 12.75 -7.43
N PHE A 25 8.69 12.01 -6.37
CA PHE A 25 8.84 12.55 -5.02
C PHE A 25 9.66 11.61 -4.13
N GLN A 26 10.10 12.13 -3.00
CA GLN A 26 10.83 11.37 -2.00
C GLN A 26 9.91 10.94 -0.86
N LEU A 27 10.07 9.70 -0.42
CA LEU A 27 9.51 9.18 0.84
C LEU A 27 10.62 9.00 1.87
N THR A 28 10.32 9.30 3.12
CA THR A 28 11.15 8.89 4.24
C THR A 28 10.38 7.92 5.11
N ILE A 29 10.88 6.69 5.23
CA ILE A 29 10.34 5.66 6.10
C ILE A 29 10.99 5.80 7.46
N THR A 30 10.19 6.00 8.51
CA THR A 30 10.64 6.09 9.89
C THR A 30 9.49 5.79 10.86
N GLY A 31 9.86 5.40 12.09
CA GLY A 31 8.88 5.05 13.11
C GLY A 31 8.21 3.70 12.89
N THR A 32 7.57 3.22 13.93
CA THR A 32 6.93 1.91 13.99
C THR A 32 5.50 2.06 14.51
N GLY A 33 4.65 1.13 14.15
CA GLY A 33 3.30 1.10 14.65
C GLY A 33 2.65 -0.27 14.53
N VAL A 34 1.45 -0.38 15.10
CA VAL A 34 0.67 -1.62 15.07
C VAL A 34 -0.79 -1.31 14.75
N PHE A 35 -1.47 -2.25 14.06
CA PHE A 35 -2.90 -2.21 13.86
C PHE A 35 -3.56 -3.43 14.50
N PRO A 36 -4.81 -3.32 15.01
CA PRO A 36 -5.54 -2.08 15.26
C PRO A 36 -5.03 -1.32 16.48
N SER A 37 -4.37 -1.99 17.44
CA SER A 37 -3.83 -1.36 18.66
C SER A 37 -2.77 -2.25 19.32
N SER A 38 -1.98 -1.69 20.25
CA SER A 38 -0.99 -2.43 21.05
C SER A 38 -1.61 -3.49 21.98
N LYS A 39 -2.89 -3.32 22.36
CA LYS A 39 -3.62 -4.29 23.20
C LYS A 39 -4.04 -5.55 22.42
N SER A 40 -4.28 -5.41 21.12
CA SER A 40 -4.69 -6.51 20.23
C SER A 40 -3.99 -6.36 18.87
N PRO A 41 -2.66 -6.47 18.81
CA PRO A 41 -1.91 -6.23 17.59
C PRO A 41 -2.16 -7.38 16.59
N LYS A 42 -2.37 -7.00 15.33
CA LYS A 42 -2.51 -7.94 14.20
C LYS A 42 -1.51 -7.67 13.08
N VAL A 43 -1.07 -6.43 12.95
CA VAL A 43 -0.12 -6.01 11.92
C VAL A 43 0.93 -5.13 12.55
N LEU A 44 2.20 -5.42 12.31
CA LEU A 44 3.34 -4.55 12.63
C LEU A 44 3.72 -3.81 11.36
N TRP A 45 3.96 -2.50 11.46
CA TRP A 45 4.25 -1.67 10.29
C TRP A 45 5.30 -0.59 10.58
N LEU A 46 5.95 -0.15 9.51
CA LEU A 46 6.82 1.02 9.49
C LEU A 46 6.05 2.23 8.97
N GLY A 47 6.28 3.39 9.58
CA GLY A 47 5.63 4.65 9.22
C GLY A 47 6.31 5.39 8.08
N ILE A 48 5.67 6.46 7.65
CA ILE A 48 6.18 7.41 6.66
C ILE A 48 6.12 8.80 7.28
N SER A 49 7.19 9.56 7.22
CA SER A 49 7.29 10.91 7.81
C SER A 49 7.41 12.04 6.78
N LYS A 50 7.93 11.75 5.58
CA LYS A 50 8.08 12.70 4.48
C LYS A 50 7.42 12.13 3.21
N GLY A 51 6.84 12.97 2.37
CA GLY A 51 6.17 12.57 1.14
C GLY A 51 4.76 12.03 1.34
N ILE A 52 4.14 12.27 2.51
CA ILE A 52 2.79 11.79 2.84
C ILE A 52 1.75 12.46 1.95
N ASP A 53 1.88 13.76 1.70
CA ASP A 53 0.93 14.53 0.92
C ASP A 53 0.97 14.10 -0.56
N GLU A 54 2.17 13.93 -1.13
CA GLU A 54 2.39 13.44 -2.49
C GLU A 54 1.85 12.01 -2.65
N LEU A 55 2.15 11.13 -1.70
CA LEU A 55 1.65 9.76 -1.69
C LEU A 55 0.13 9.70 -1.57
N THR A 56 -0.46 10.58 -0.77
CA THR A 56 -1.91 10.69 -0.60
C THR A 56 -2.57 11.20 -1.89
N LEU A 57 -1.98 12.21 -2.54
CA LEU A 57 -2.45 12.70 -3.83
C LEU A 57 -2.41 11.60 -4.90
N LEU A 58 -1.31 10.87 -4.99
CA LEU A 58 -1.16 9.75 -5.91
C LEU A 58 -2.19 8.66 -5.62
N GLN A 59 -2.42 8.33 -4.34
CA GLN A 59 -3.46 7.36 -3.93
C GLN A 59 -4.86 7.80 -4.39
N ILE A 60 -5.19 9.10 -4.26
CA ILE A 60 -6.48 9.65 -4.72
C ILE A 60 -6.62 9.51 -6.23
N GLN A 61 -5.56 9.76 -7.01
CA GLN A 61 -5.58 9.61 -8.47
C GLN A 61 -5.81 8.16 -8.88
N VAL A 62 -5.10 7.22 -8.24
CA VAL A 62 -5.29 5.78 -8.43
C VAL A 62 -6.71 5.35 -8.05
N GLU A 63 -7.21 5.79 -6.90
CA GLU A 63 -8.54 5.43 -6.42
C GLU A 63 -9.65 5.93 -7.35
N LYS A 64 -9.54 7.16 -7.87
CA LYS A 64 -10.48 7.70 -8.88
C LYS A 64 -10.50 6.86 -10.15
N SER A 65 -9.36 6.32 -10.57
CA SER A 65 -9.27 5.46 -11.76
C SER A 65 -9.91 4.09 -11.50
N VAL A 66 -9.68 3.52 -10.32
CA VAL A 66 -10.14 2.17 -9.98
C VAL A 66 -11.63 2.14 -9.66
N ARG A 67 -12.19 3.23 -9.12
CA ARG A 67 -13.61 3.30 -8.69
C ARG A 67 -14.59 2.91 -9.80
N GLU A 68 -14.30 3.26 -11.04
CA GLU A 68 -15.16 2.98 -12.20
C GLU A 68 -15.24 1.48 -12.54
N PHE A 69 -14.32 0.68 -12.02
CA PHE A 69 -14.18 -0.76 -12.32
C PHE A 69 -14.49 -1.66 -11.11
N LYS A 70 -14.92 -1.08 -9.99
CA LYS A 70 -15.30 -1.82 -8.78
C LYS A 70 -16.80 -1.92 -8.64
N ASP A 71 -17.29 -3.14 -8.42
CA ASP A 71 -18.72 -3.39 -8.14
C ASP A 71 -19.14 -2.88 -6.75
N ASN A 72 -18.22 -2.94 -5.76
CA ASN A 72 -18.43 -2.44 -4.41
C ASN A 72 -17.28 -1.53 -3.99
N TYR A 73 -17.59 -0.27 -3.75
CA TYR A 73 -16.64 0.71 -3.26
C TYR A 73 -16.73 0.86 -1.75
N GLU A 74 -15.67 0.50 -1.04
CA GLU A 74 -15.51 0.80 0.36
C GLU A 74 -14.62 2.04 0.52
N ASN A 75 -15.14 3.06 1.20
CA ASN A 75 -14.37 4.26 1.50
C ASN A 75 -13.48 4.00 2.72
N ASN A 76 -12.33 3.40 2.50
CA ASN A 76 -11.36 3.15 3.55
C ASN A 76 -10.40 4.33 3.69
N THR A 77 -10.16 4.76 4.93
CA THR A 77 -9.15 5.78 5.22
C THR A 77 -7.77 5.27 4.80
N PHE A 78 -7.10 6.02 3.94
CA PHE A 78 -5.72 5.72 3.55
C PHE A 78 -4.78 6.14 4.68
N THR A 79 -4.04 5.18 5.20
CA THR A 79 -2.97 5.42 6.20
C THR A 79 -1.66 4.91 5.60
N PRO A 80 -0.75 5.80 5.19
CA PRO A 80 0.54 5.41 4.62
C PRO A 80 1.37 4.59 5.61
N HIS A 81 1.68 3.34 5.24
CA HIS A 81 2.49 2.45 6.07
C HIS A 81 3.05 1.28 5.25
N ILE A 82 4.09 0.66 5.75
CA ILE A 82 4.64 -0.59 5.21
C ILE A 82 4.44 -1.69 6.25
N SER A 83 3.51 -2.62 5.98
CA SER A 83 3.33 -3.80 6.83
C SER A 83 4.54 -4.72 6.71
N ILE A 84 5.19 -5.03 7.83
CA ILE A 84 6.36 -5.90 7.88
C ILE A 84 6.07 -7.27 8.48
N ALA A 85 5.02 -7.40 9.29
CA ALA A 85 4.62 -8.68 9.87
C ALA A 85 3.12 -8.71 10.15
N ARG A 86 2.56 -9.93 10.12
CA ARG A 86 1.18 -10.22 10.52
C ARG A 86 1.18 -11.28 11.60
N ILE A 87 0.46 -11.00 12.69
CA ILE A 87 0.28 -11.92 13.82
C ILE A 87 -0.89 -12.85 13.50
N LYS A 88 -0.63 -14.16 13.51
CA LYS A 88 -1.66 -15.16 13.24
C LYS A 88 -2.69 -15.20 14.38
N ASN A 89 -3.94 -15.43 14.04
CA ASN A 89 -4.99 -15.68 15.04
C ASN A 89 -4.65 -16.93 15.87
N GLY A 90 -4.91 -16.87 17.17
CA GLY A 90 -4.58 -17.97 18.10
C GLY A 90 -3.12 -17.99 18.58
N SER A 91 -2.29 -17.06 18.17
CA SER A 91 -0.96 -16.87 18.73
C SER A 91 -1.04 -16.45 20.20
N ARG A 92 -0.02 -16.84 21.01
CA ARG A 92 0.13 -16.30 22.37
C ARG A 92 0.13 -14.77 22.31
N LYS A 93 -0.32 -14.14 23.42
CA LYS A 93 -0.24 -12.69 23.56
C LYS A 93 1.21 -12.24 23.33
N ILE A 94 1.41 -11.42 22.30
CA ILE A 94 2.73 -10.93 21.91
C ILE A 94 2.90 -9.54 22.52
N ASP A 95 4.01 -9.35 23.24
CA ASP A 95 4.41 -8.03 23.67
C ASP A 95 5.04 -7.28 22.49
N VAL A 96 4.39 -6.20 22.07
CA VAL A 96 4.84 -5.36 20.96
C VAL A 96 5.59 -4.09 21.40
N LEU A 97 5.74 -3.87 22.70
CA LEU A 97 6.45 -2.70 23.22
C LEU A 97 7.91 -2.61 22.75
N PRO A 98 8.68 -3.72 22.73
CA PRO A 98 10.04 -3.66 22.18
C PRO A 98 10.07 -3.19 20.73
N PHE A 99 9.11 -3.63 19.91
CA PHE A 99 8.98 -3.17 18.52
C PHE A 99 8.59 -1.69 18.45
N LEU A 100 7.59 -1.26 19.23
CA LEU A 100 7.12 0.13 19.24
C LEU A 100 8.18 1.12 19.72
N ASN A 101 9.09 0.67 20.59
CA ASN A 101 10.21 1.45 21.12
C ASN A 101 11.49 1.30 20.28
N SER A 102 11.48 0.50 19.22
CA SER A 102 12.64 0.33 18.37
C SER A 102 12.90 1.59 17.55
N VAL A 103 14.18 1.92 17.41
CA VAL A 103 14.68 3.04 16.61
C VAL A 103 15.59 2.51 15.52
N TYR A 104 15.42 3.01 14.32
CA TYR A 104 16.27 2.70 13.17
C TYR A 104 16.56 3.99 12.38
N PHE A 105 17.60 3.96 11.56
CA PHE A 105 17.92 5.10 10.70
C PHE A 105 16.79 5.28 9.67
N PRO A 106 16.32 6.51 9.43
CA PRO A 106 15.34 6.79 8.38
C PRO A 106 15.81 6.24 7.03
N ILE A 107 14.90 5.64 6.28
CA ILE A 107 15.17 5.11 4.94
C ILE A 107 14.55 6.07 3.93
N GLU A 108 15.38 6.63 3.06
CA GLU A 108 14.94 7.52 2.00
C GLU A 108 14.74 6.73 0.70
N LEU A 109 13.63 6.98 0.01
CA LEU A 109 13.27 6.36 -1.24
C LEU A 109 12.82 7.41 -2.24
N ASP A 110 13.36 7.35 -3.45
CA ASP A 110 12.87 8.11 -4.59
C ASP A 110 11.74 7.34 -5.28
N ILE A 111 10.57 7.94 -5.34
CA ILE A 111 9.38 7.37 -5.96
C ILE A 111 9.20 8.01 -7.34
N ASN A 112 9.57 7.28 -8.38
CA ASN A 112 9.54 7.74 -9.77
C ASN A 112 8.63 6.88 -10.67
N PHE A 113 8.00 5.85 -10.11
CA PHE A 113 6.97 5.06 -10.81
C PHE A 113 6.06 4.33 -9.82
N ILE A 114 4.89 3.91 -10.31
CA ILE A 114 4.05 2.93 -9.64
C ILE A 114 3.80 1.74 -10.57
N SER A 115 3.49 0.59 -9.98
CA SER A 115 3.23 -0.62 -10.75
C SER A 115 1.89 -1.26 -10.37
N MET A 116 1.18 -1.73 -11.38
CA MET A 116 -0.01 -2.55 -11.22
C MET A 116 0.39 -4.03 -11.22
N TYR A 117 -0.06 -4.77 -10.21
CA TYR A 117 0.20 -6.20 -10.06
C TYR A 117 -1.07 -7.02 -10.12
N GLU A 118 -1.01 -8.17 -10.77
CA GLU A 118 -1.91 -9.29 -10.55
C GLU A 118 -1.43 -10.06 -9.31
N SER A 119 -2.36 -10.38 -8.40
CA SER A 119 -2.07 -11.22 -7.23
C SER A 119 -2.83 -12.53 -7.34
N LYS A 120 -2.11 -13.65 -7.36
CA LYS A 120 -2.67 -15.01 -7.30
C LYS A 120 -2.35 -15.64 -5.96
N LEU A 121 -3.37 -16.18 -5.29
CA LEU A 121 -3.23 -16.87 -4.02
C LEU A 121 -2.96 -18.35 -4.24
N PHE A 122 -1.88 -18.86 -3.64
CA PHE A 122 -1.50 -20.25 -3.61
C PHE A 122 -1.39 -20.74 -2.16
N PRO A 123 -1.41 -22.07 -1.92
CA PRO A 123 -1.26 -22.60 -0.56
C PRO A 123 0.01 -22.15 0.17
N LYS A 124 1.07 -21.84 -0.59
CA LYS A 124 2.37 -21.36 -0.06
C LYS A 124 2.45 -19.84 0.08
N GLY A 125 1.42 -19.10 -0.33
CA GLY A 125 1.39 -17.63 -0.28
C GLY A 125 0.92 -16.98 -1.56
N ALA A 126 0.93 -15.66 -1.60
CA ALA A 126 0.56 -14.88 -2.78
C ALA A 126 1.74 -14.78 -3.75
N GLN A 127 1.45 -14.93 -5.03
CA GLN A 127 2.38 -14.63 -6.13
C GLN A 127 1.91 -13.35 -6.82
N TYR A 128 2.85 -12.45 -7.08
CA TYR A 128 2.61 -11.17 -7.72
C TYR A 128 3.27 -11.13 -9.09
N THR A 129 2.52 -10.71 -10.12
CA THR A 129 3.02 -10.50 -11.47
C THR A 129 2.76 -9.07 -11.88
N VAL A 130 3.79 -8.34 -12.33
CA VAL A 130 3.64 -6.97 -12.84
C VAL A 130 2.83 -7.00 -14.14
N LEU A 131 1.74 -6.24 -14.19
CA LEU A 131 0.94 -6.07 -15.40
C LEU A 131 1.35 -4.81 -16.16
N LYS A 132 1.64 -3.73 -15.45
CA LYS A 132 2.01 -2.43 -16.04
C LYS A 132 2.76 -1.58 -15.03
N THR A 133 3.72 -0.81 -15.51
CA THR A 133 4.41 0.24 -14.74
C THR A 133 4.05 1.61 -15.32
N PHE A 134 3.75 2.57 -14.47
CA PHE A 134 3.41 3.95 -14.81
C PHE A 134 4.48 4.86 -14.24
N PRO A 135 5.30 5.51 -15.10
CA PRO A 135 6.26 6.50 -14.62
C PRO A 135 5.54 7.70 -14.03
N LEU A 136 6.15 8.33 -13.04
CA LEU A 136 5.81 9.67 -12.57
C LEU A 136 6.68 10.68 -13.30
N ASN A 137 6.19 11.91 -13.48
CA ASN A 137 6.86 12.93 -14.28
C ASN A 137 7.87 13.75 -13.45
#